data_f3fb4da89fee16a2b4a9926ae44926ea
#
_entry.id   f3fb4da89fee16a2b4a9926ae44926ea
#
_cell.length_a   1.000
_cell.length_b   1.000
_cell.length_c   1.000
_cell.angle_alpha   90.00
_cell.angle_beta   90.00
_cell.angle_gamma   90.00
#
_symmetry.space_group_name_H-M   'P 1'
#
loop_
_entity.id
_entity.type
_entity.pdbx_description
1 polymer ?
#
loop_
_entity_poly.entity_id
_entity_poly.type
_entity_poly.pdbx_seq_one_letter_code
_entity_poly.pdbx_strand_id
1 'polypeptide(L)'
;GSARGVGLDPDTTKYVPVNTVGECRNQMFSFLDGVEKNNLHGKFIISIDSLGNLAADKEVADAEKGKAAMDMGMRAKSLKSMMRLLTYKAAKTGTTILFSNHTYDDPAALFPTLVKQQSGGKGPVYLASVLVQLASKNEKQDAANVDDEILPTAKNFSGATLRALTVKNRFVPPFLECEMYLNFKTGLD
;
A
#
# COMPACT_ATOMS: atom_id res chain seq x y z
N GLY A 1 -6.45 -15.86 8.86
CA GLY A 1 -6.87 -16.58 7.69
C GLY A 1 -6.07 -16.27 6.44
N SER A 2 -6.29 -15.14 5.76
CA SER A 2 -5.72 -14.88 4.42
C SER A 2 -4.20 -14.73 4.38
N ALA A 3 -3.56 -14.21 5.43
CA ALA A 3 -2.12 -14.02 5.45
C ALA A 3 -1.31 -15.33 5.37
N ARG A 4 -1.79 -16.41 6.00
CA ARG A 4 -1.16 -17.74 5.88
C ARG A 4 -1.26 -18.30 4.46
N GLY A 5 -2.36 -18.02 3.77
CA GLY A 5 -2.57 -18.49 2.39
C GLY A 5 -1.59 -17.93 1.39
N VAL A 6 -0.94 -16.81 1.68
CA VAL A 6 0.11 -16.17 0.86
C VAL A 6 1.52 -16.36 1.43
N GLY A 7 1.70 -17.31 2.35
CA GLY A 7 3.03 -17.67 2.86
C GLY A 7 3.56 -16.79 3.98
N LEU A 8 2.73 -15.92 4.58
CA LEU A 8 3.16 -15.11 5.70
C LEU A 8 3.15 -15.94 6.99
N ASP A 9 4.29 -16.01 7.66
CA ASP A 9 4.42 -16.69 8.95
C ASP A 9 3.92 -15.77 10.09
N PRO A 10 2.84 -16.14 10.79
CA PRO A 10 2.31 -15.33 11.88
C PRO A 10 3.24 -15.24 13.09
N ASP A 11 4.15 -16.18 13.26
CA ASP A 11 5.08 -16.18 14.39
C ASP A 11 6.22 -15.15 14.20
N THR A 12 6.50 -14.80 12.96
CA THR A 12 7.48 -13.76 12.59
C THR A 12 6.83 -12.42 12.21
N THR A 13 5.49 -12.36 12.23
CA THR A 13 4.73 -11.17 11.80
C THR A 13 3.97 -10.57 12.97
N LYS A 14 4.23 -9.30 13.26
CA LYS A 14 3.46 -8.52 14.23
C LYS A 14 2.45 -7.62 13.53
N TYR A 15 1.17 -7.82 13.81
CA TYR A 15 0.11 -6.92 13.38
C TYR A 15 -0.12 -5.80 14.39
N VAL A 16 -0.16 -4.55 13.92
CA VAL A 16 -0.41 -3.36 14.74
C VAL A 16 -1.52 -2.55 14.10
N PRO A 17 -2.74 -2.53 14.67
CA PRO A 17 -3.82 -1.71 14.16
C PRO A 17 -3.52 -0.22 14.40
N VAL A 18 -3.72 0.60 13.38
CA VAL A 18 -3.58 2.06 13.43
C VAL A 18 -4.66 2.70 12.57
N ASN A 19 -5.26 3.79 13.04
CA ASN A 19 -6.36 4.48 12.36
C ASN A 19 -5.96 5.88 11.88
N THR A 20 -4.99 6.51 12.54
CA THR A 20 -4.58 7.87 12.19
C THR A 20 -3.11 7.93 11.75
N VAL A 21 -2.78 9.01 11.05
CA VAL A 21 -1.38 9.29 10.64
C VAL A 21 -0.48 9.46 11.87
N GLY A 22 -1.00 10.06 12.95
CA GLY A 22 -0.24 10.25 14.18
C GLY A 22 0.03 8.95 14.91
N GLU A 23 -0.97 8.08 15.05
CA GLU A 23 -0.80 6.74 15.62
C GLU A 23 0.22 5.92 14.82
N CYS A 24 0.06 5.86 13.50
CA CYS A 24 0.96 5.17 12.59
C CYS A 24 2.40 5.65 12.77
N ARG A 25 2.62 6.97 12.73
CA ARG A 25 3.91 7.60 12.96
C ARG A 25 4.52 7.18 14.31
N ASN A 26 3.76 7.28 15.38
CA ASN A 26 4.26 7.02 16.73
C ASN A 26 4.64 5.54 16.90
N GLN A 27 3.83 4.61 16.39
CA GLN A 27 4.13 3.18 16.42
C GLN A 27 5.41 2.86 15.64
N MET A 28 5.54 3.40 14.43
CA MET A 28 6.72 3.18 13.58
C MET A 28 7.98 3.78 14.21
N PHE A 29 7.89 4.97 14.81
CA PHE A 29 9.04 5.61 15.45
C PHE A 29 9.49 4.82 16.65
N SER A 30 8.57 4.41 17.53
CA SER A 30 8.87 3.58 18.67
C SER A 30 9.54 2.26 18.27
N PHE A 31 9.05 1.64 17.20
CA PHE A 31 9.64 0.41 16.68
C PHE A 31 11.06 0.65 16.14
N LEU A 32 11.27 1.66 15.30
CA LEU A 32 12.57 1.98 14.71
C LEU A 32 13.60 2.42 15.77
N ASP A 33 13.17 3.14 16.82
CA ASP A 33 14.02 3.47 17.96
C ASP A 33 14.42 2.19 18.73
N GLY A 34 13.52 1.22 18.84
CA GLY A 34 13.83 -0.10 19.42
C GLY A 34 14.84 -0.89 18.57
N VAL A 35 14.70 -0.86 17.25
CA VAL A 35 15.65 -1.48 16.30
C VAL A 35 17.04 -0.89 16.47
N GLU A 36 17.15 0.43 16.53
CA GLU A 36 18.41 1.13 16.74
C GLU A 36 19.03 0.79 18.11
N LYS A 37 18.26 0.92 19.19
CA LYS A 37 18.72 0.68 20.56
C LYS A 37 19.25 -0.75 20.79
N ASN A 38 18.66 -1.73 20.10
CA ASN A 38 19.04 -3.14 20.24
C ASN A 38 19.98 -3.63 19.12
N ASN A 39 20.53 -2.74 18.29
CA ASN A 39 21.44 -3.08 17.19
C ASN A 39 20.85 -4.12 16.20
N LEU A 40 19.56 -4.03 15.91
CA LEU A 40 18.86 -4.97 15.03
C LEU A 40 18.71 -4.44 13.59
N HIS A 41 19.71 -3.71 13.10
CA HIS A 41 19.69 -3.07 11.78
C HIS A 41 19.52 -4.09 10.64
N GLY A 42 18.72 -3.71 9.65
CA GLY A 42 18.50 -4.49 8.42
C GLY A 42 17.71 -5.79 8.59
N LYS A 43 17.10 -6.04 9.77
CA LYS A 43 16.40 -7.30 10.06
C LYS A 43 14.89 -7.25 9.86
N PHE A 44 14.33 -6.09 9.55
CA PHE A 44 12.88 -5.89 9.53
C PHE A 44 12.40 -5.24 8.24
N ILE A 45 11.19 -5.62 7.87
CA ILE A 45 10.37 -4.94 6.86
C ILE A 45 9.11 -4.46 7.57
N ILE A 46 8.72 -3.21 7.34
CA ILE A 46 7.46 -2.65 7.81
C ILE A 46 6.54 -2.53 6.60
N SER A 47 5.34 -3.07 6.69
CA SER A 47 4.30 -2.90 5.68
C SER A 47 3.13 -2.10 6.25
N ILE A 48 2.67 -1.10 5.50
CA ILE A 48 1.49 -0.29 5.84
C ILE A 48 0.45 -0.48 4.75
N ASP A 49 -0.68 -1.05 5.12
CA ASP A 49 -1.83 -1.29 4.24
C ASP A 49 -3.09 -0.63 4.84
N SER A 50 -3.50 0.46 4.28
CA SER A 50 -2.94 1.33 3.24
C SER A 50 -2.81 2.77 3.75
N LEU A 51 -1.93 3.56 3.12
CA LEU A 51 -1.83 4.99 3.43
C LEU A 51 -3.16 5.73 3.21
N GLY A 52 -3.94 5.26 2.24
CA GLY A 52 -5.24 5.84 1.91
C GLY A 52 -6.25 5.81 3.06
N ASN A 53 -6.14 4.83 3.93
CA ASN A 53 -7.09 4.60 5.04
C ASN A 53 -6.73 5.35 6.33
N LEU A 54 -5.53 5.93 6.42
CA LEU A 54 -5.15 6.71 7.60
C LEU A 54 -5.86 8.06 7.62
N ALA A 55 -6.65 8.31 8.64
CA ALA A 55 -7.29 9.61 8.89
C ALA A 55 -6.29 10.64 9.44
N ALA A 56 -6.59 11.94 9.30
CA ALA A 56 -5.88 12.94 10.07
C ALA A 56 -6.32 12.87 11.54
N ASP A 57 -5.41 13.09 12.49
CA ASP A 57 -5.73 13.05 13.93
C ASP A 57 -6.87 14.04 14.30
N LYS A 58 -6.89 15.21 13.67
CA LYS A 58 -7.95 16.21 13.86
C LYS A 58 -9.28 15.77 13.27
N GLU A 59 -9.27 15.03 12.15
CA GLU A 59 -10.48 14.50 11.52
C GLU A 59 -11.24 13.58 12.49
N VAL A 60 -10.52 12.68 13.15
CA VAL A 60 -11.10 11.79 14.16
C VAL A 60 -11.60 12.58 15.38
N ALA A 61 -10.78 13.50 15.90
CA ALA A 61 -11.16 14.33 17.06
C ALA A 61 -12.37 15.24 16.78
N ASP A 62 -12.53 15.73 15.56
CA ASP A 62 -13.68 16.54 15.16
C ASP A 62 -14.94 15.68 14.96
N ALA A 63 -14.79 14.48 14.39
CA ALA A 63 -15.89 13.52 14.24
C ALA A 63 -16.46 13.08 15.60
N GLU A 64 -15.60 12.82 16.59
CA GLU A 64 -16.02 12.49 17.96
C GLU A 64 -16.81 13.62 18.64
N LYS A 65 -16.58 14.87 18.22
CA LYS A 65 -17.33 16.05 18.69
C LYS A 65 -18.54 16.39 17.83
N GLY A 66 -18.91 15.53 16.87
CA GLY A 66 -20.03 15.75 15.96
C GLY A 66 -19.81 16.88 14.96
N LYS A 67 -18.55 17.27 14.71
CA LYS A 67 -18.21 18.31 13.74
C LYS A 67 -17.81 17.65 12.41
N ALA A 68 -18.42 18.11 11.32
CA ALA A 68 -17.98 17.73 9.99
C ALA A 68 -16.68 18.49 9.64
N ALA A 69 -15.55 17.84 9.77
CA ALA A 69 -14.27 18.41 9.37
C ALA A 69 -13.70 17.66 8.18
N MET A 70 -13.73 18.31 7.02
CA MET A 70 -13.01 17.85 5.83
C MET A 70 -11.84 18.80 5.59
N ASP A 71 -10.69 18.54 6.22
CA ASP A 71 -9.45 19.20 5.84
C ASP A 71 -8.48 18.21 5.18
N MET A 72 -8.71 17.94 3.90
CA MET A 72 -7.83 17.09 3.07
C MET A 72 -6.40 17.64 3.03
N GLY A 73 -6.21 18.94 3.17
CA GLY A 73 -4.89 19.57 3.21
C GLY A 73 -4.09 19.21 4.46
N MET A 74 -4.75 19.08 5.62
CA MET A 74 -4.07 18.67 6.87
C MET A 74 -3.57 17.23 6.81
N ARG A 75 -4.39 16.31 6.28
CA ARG A 75 -3.97 14.92 6.10
C ARG A 75 -2.73 14.82 5.21
N ALA A 76 -2.73 15.51 4.08
CA ALA A 76 -1.57 15.52 3.16
C ALA A 76 -0.31 16.10 3.82
N LYS A 77 -0.43 17.15 4.63
CA LYS A 77 0.68 17.72 5.41
C LYS A 77 1.20 16.73 6.45
N SER A 78 0.33 16.07 7.19
CA SER A 78 0.70 15.07 8.20
C SER A 78 1.40 13.87 7.57
N LEU A 79 0.88 13.33 6.48
CA LEU A 79 1.52 12.25 5.71
C LEU A 79 2.91 12.66 5.20
N LYS A 80 3.05 13.85 4.60
CA LYS A 80 4.34 14.35 4.13
C LYS A 80 5.36 14.48 5.26
N SER A 81 4.93 14.98 6.43
CA SER A 81 5.78 15.08 7.61
C SER A 81 6.21 13.72 8.13
N MET A 82 5.27 12.80 8.30
CA MET A 82 5.53 11.42 8.70
C MET A 82 6.55 10.75 7.76
N MET A 83 6.30 10.79 6.47
CA MET A 83 7.17 10.15 5.47
C MET A 83 8.59 10.69 5.49
N ARG A 84 8.76 12.01 5.64
CA ARG A 84 10.09 12.62 5.70
C ARG A 84 10.91 12.12 6.89
N LEU A 85 10.27 12.03 8.06
CA LEU A 85 10.93 11.56 9.27
C LEU A 85 11.19 10.05 9.23
N LEU A 86 10.23 9.27 8.68
CA LEU A 86 10.38 7.83 8.50
C LEU A 86 11.51 7.48 7.55
N THR A 87 11.66 8.21 6.44
CA THR A 87 12.76 7.98 5.49
C THR A 87 14.11 8.09 6.19
N TYR A 88 14.29 9.09 7.05
CA TYR A 88 15.52 9.26 7.83
C TYR A 88 15.76 8.10 8.80
N LYS A 89 14.75 7.75 9.61
CA LYS A 89 14.86 6.65 10.59
C LYS A 89 15.04 5.28 9.94
N ALA A 90 14.32 5.02 8.85
CA ALA A 90 14.43 3.78 8.10
C ALA A 90 15.84 3.61 7.49
N ALA A 91 16.39 4.68 6.91
CA ALA A 91 17.75 4.66 6.39
C ALA A 91 18.78 4.39 7.50
N LYS A 92 18.61 5.01 8.67
CA LYS A 92 19.49 4.82 9.82
C LYS A 92 19.47 3.40 10.37
N THR A 93 18.31 2.74 10.35
CA THR A 93 18.12 1.38 10.86
C THR A 93 18.24 0.29 9.80
N GLY A 94 18.42 0.65 8.52
CA GLY A 94 18.42 -0.30 7.40
C GLY A 94 17.06 -1.01 7.21
N THR A 95 15.96 -0.40 7.69
CA THR A 95 14.63 -0.99 7.64
C THR A 95 13.95 -0.62 6.32
N THR A 96 13.45 -1.61 5.60
CA THR A 96 12.62 -1.39 4.40
C THR A 96 11.18 -1.09 4.81
N ILE A 97 10.59 -0.06 4.22
CA ILE A 97 9.20 0.30 4.45
C ILE A 97 8.42 0.16 3.15
N LEU A 98 7.36 -0.64 3.17
CA LEU A 98 6.43 -0.84 2.07
C LEU A 98 5.11 -0.12 2.37
N PHE A 99 4.55 0.55 1.38
CA PHE A 99 3.23 1.17 1.48
C PHE A 99 2.35 0.69 0.34
N SER A 100 1.14 0.28 0.65
CA SER A 100 0.08 0.26 -0.36
C SER A 100 -0.66 1.60 -0.37
N ASN A 101 -1.18 1.99 -1.53
CA ASN A 101 -1.98 3.19 -1.68
C ASN A 101 -2.97 3.05 -2.83
N HIS A 102 -4.06 3.81 -2.79
CA HIS A 102 -5.04 3.85 -3.86
C HIS A 102 -4.65 4.85 -4.94
N THR A 103 -4.88 4.48 -6.19
CA THR A 103 -4.72 5.34 -7.35
C THR A 103 -6.08 5.69 -7.95
N TYR A 104 -6.17 6.85 -8.56
CA TYR A 104 -7.36 7.32 -9.29
C TYR A 104 -6.93 8.04 -10.56
N ASP A 105 -7.83 8.05 -11.54
CA ASP A 105 -7.64 8.81 -12.76
C ASP A 105 -7.76 10.30 -12.47
N ASP A 106 -6.96 11.11 -13.15
CA ASP A 106 -7.07 12.57 -13.04
C ASP A 106 -8.36 13.03 -13.73
N PRO A 107 -9.35 13.54 -12.98
CA PRO A 107 -10.61 13.99 -13.58
C PRO A 107 -10.45 15.19 -14.52
N ALA A 108 -9.33 15.90 -14.44
CA ALA A 108 -9.01 17.02 -15.32
C ALA A 108 -8.23 16.59 -16.57
N ALA A 109 -7.79 15.34 -16.66
CA ALA A 109 -7.09 14.84 -17.84
C ALA A 109 -8.07 14.56 -18.99
N LEU A 110 -7.84 15.16 -20.14
CA LEU A 110 -8.63 14.94 -21.36
C LEU A 110 -8.45 13.52 -21.93
N PHE A 111 -7.36 12.85 -21.59
CA PHE A 111 -7.04 11.49 -22.03
C PHE A 111 -6.53 10.66 -20.84
N PRO A 112 -6.74 9.31 -20.85
CA PRO A 112 -6.17 8.43 -19.84
C PRO A 112 -4.65 8.60 -19.76
N THR A 113 -4.15 8.88 -18.55
CA THR A 113 -2.72 9.00 -18.32
C THR A 113 -2.13 7.65 -17.90
N LEU A 114 -0.92 7.33 -18.38
CA LEU A 114 -0.20 6.12 -18.00
C LEU A 114 0.06 6.09 -16.49
N VAL A 115 0.36 7.24 -15.92
CA VAL A 115 0.64 7.41 -14.49
C VAL A 115 -0.59 8.00 -13.81
N LYS A 116 -1.18 7.23 -12.89
CA LYS A 116 -2.36 7.64 -12.13
C LYS A 116 -2.01 8.50 -10.93
N GLN A 117 -2.95 9.34 -10.51
CA GLN A 117 -2.81 10.10 -9.28
C GLN A 117 -2.97 9.21 -8.04
N GLN A 118 -2.38 9.64 -6.92
CA GLN A 118 -2.39 8.88 -5.66
C GLN A 118 -3.10 9.66 -4.56
N SER A 119 -3.75 8.92 -3.67
CA SER A 119 -4.31 9.46 -2.44
C SER A 119 -3.20 9.98 -1.50
N GLY A 120 -3.47 11.03 -0.75
CA GLY A 120 -2.54 11.59 0.26
C GLY A 120 -1.54 12.63 -0.27
N GLY A 121 -1.76 13.14 -1.47
CA GLY A 121 -0.97 14.22 -2.07
C GLY A 121 0.39 13.76 -2.60
N LYS A 122 1.24 14.72 -2.96
CA LYS A 122 2.54 14.44 -3.62
C LYS A 122 3.65 13.97 -2.67
N GLY A 123 3.44 14.01 -1.35
CA GLY A 123 4.45 13.64 -0.35
C GLY A 123 5.00 12.22 -0.52
N PRO A 124 4.14 11.18 -0.51
CA PRO A 124 4.55 9.80 -0.70
C PRO A 124 5.31 9.57 -2.01
N VAL A 125 4.85 10.19 -3.11
CA VAL A 125 5.49 10.08 -4.43
C VAL A 125 6.92 10.61 -4.42
N TYR A 126 7.15 11.77 -3.80
CA TYR A 126 8.49 12.37 -3.77
C TYR A 126 9.47 11.60 -2.87
N LEU A 127 9.00 11.06 -1.77
CA LEU A 127 9.85 10.43 -0.75
C LEU A 127 10.11 8.95 -1.02
N ALA A 128 9.23 8.24 -1.71
CA ALA A 128 9.45 6.86 -2.11
C ALA A 128 10.72 6.70 -2.96
N SER A 129 11.51 5.67 -2.69
CA SER A 129 12.67 5.31 -3.51
C SER A 129 12.25 4.58 -4.78
N VAL A 130 11.25 3.72 -4.66
CA VAL A 130 10.61 3.00 -5.77
C VAL A 130 9.11 3.17 -5.65
N LEU A 131 8.44 3.42 -6.77
CA LEU A 131 6.99 3.49 -6.88
C LEU A 131 6.55 2.59 -8.02
N VAL A 132 5.74 1.59 -7.68
CA VAL A 132 5.18 0.63 -8.62
C VAL A 132 3.68 0.84 -8.69
N GLN A 133 3.16 1.06 -9.89
CA GLN A 133 1.74 1.09 -10.18
C GLN A 133 1.31 -0.30 -10.63
N LEU A 134 0.29 -0.84 -9.97
CA LEU A 134 -0.30 -2.12 -10.32
C LEU A 134 -1.63 -1.88 -11.04
N ALA A 135 -1.85 -2.62 -12.11
CA ALA A 135 -3.14 -2.78 -12.77
C ALA A 135 -3.48 -4.27 -12.82
N SER A 136 -4.76 -4.60 -12.71
CA SER A 136 -5.20 -6.00 -12.73
C SER A 136 -6.27 -6.21 -13.77
N LYS A 137 -6.23 -7.39 -14.42
CA LYS A 137 -7.26 -7.90 -15.30
C LYS A 137 -7.61 -9.31 -14.86
N ASN A 138 -8.87 -9.53 -14.50
CA ASN A 138 -9.33 -10.85 -14.10
C ASN A 138 -9.35 -11.81 -15.29
N GLU A 139 -8.80 -12.99 -15.10
CA GLU A 139 -8.82 -14.08 -16.07
C GLU A 139 -10.03 -14.96 -15.79
N LYS A 140 -10.84 -15.19 -16.83
CA LYS A 140 -12.00 -16.09 -16.75
C LYS A 140 -11.50 -17.52 -16.74
N GLN A 141 -12.14 -18.38 -15.95
CA GLN A 141 -11.99 -19.82 -16.07
C GLN A 141 -12.54 -20.27 -17.43
N ASP A 142 -11.84 -21.19 -18.10
CA ASP A 142 -12.34 -21.76 -19.35
C ASP A 142 -13.67 -22.48 -19.08
N ALA A 143 -14.61 -22.31 -19.99
CA ALA A 143 -15.99 -22.81 -19.88
C ALA A 143 -16.12 -24.35 -19.71
N ALA A 144 -15.04 -25.09 -19.97
CA ALA A 144 -14.99 -26.54 -19.84
C ALA A 144 -14.98 -27.09 -18.39
N ASN A 145 -14.76 -26.23 -17.40
CA ASN A 145 -14.60 -26.61 -15.98
C ASN A 145 -15.58 -25.87 -15.04
N VAL A 146 -16.69 -25.40 -15.56
CA VAL A 146 -17.71 -24.73 -14.73
C VAL A 146 -18.67 -25.78 -14.21
N ASP A 147 -18.69 -26.06 -12.91
CA ASP A 147 -19.75 -26.81 -12.26
C ASP A 147 -21.08 -26.05 -12.42
N ASP A 148 -22.09 -26.74 -12.99
CA ASP A 148 -23.40 -26.18 -13.34
C ASP A 148 -24.24 -25.69 -12.14
N GLU A 149 -23.77 -25.88 -10.91
CA GLU A 149 -24.48 -25.48 -9.68
C GLU A 149 -24.20 -24.07 -9.21
N ILE A 150 -23.29 -23.32 -9.88
CA ILE A 150 -22.93 -21.96 -9.45
C ILE A 150 -23.75 -20.93 -10.22
N LEU A 151 -24.41 -20.04 -9.48
CA LEU A 151 -25.26 -18.95 -10.02
C LEU A 151 -24.60 -18.26 -11.23
N PRO A 152 -25.36 -17.97 -12.30
CA PRO A 152 -24.85 -17.40 -13.57
C PRO A 152 -24.11 -16.07 -13.42
N THR A 153 -24.24 -15.38 -12.27
CA THR A 153 -23.59 -14.12 -11.93
C THR A 153 -22.21 -14.30 -11.28
N ALA A 154 -21.92 -15.46 -10.73
CA ALA A 154 -20.60 -15.79 -10.20
C ALA A 154 -19.71 -16.24 -11.36
N LYS A 155 -19.08 -15.29 -12.03
CA LYS A 155 -18.03 -15.60 -13.01
C LYS A 155 -16.87 -16.24 -12.27
N ASN A 156 -16.62 -17.52 -12.53
CA ASN A 156 -15.49 -18.24 -11.98
C ASN A 156 -14.21 -17.66 -12.58
N PHE A 157 -13.47 -16.90 -11.78
CA PHE A 157 -12.14 -16.45 -12.11
C PHE A 157 -11.12 -17.39 -11.45
N SER A 158 -10.16 -17.89 -12.23
CA SER A 158 -9.05 -18.70 -11.74
C SER A 158 -7.93 -17.84 -11.15
N GLY A 159 -7.84 -16.60 -11.60
CA GLY A 159 -6.78 -15.69 -11.20
C GLY A 159 -6.91 -14.30 -11.83
N ALA A 160 -5.84 -13.56 -11.79
CA ALA A 160 -5.73 -12.25 -12.41
C ALA A 160 -4.33 -12.04 -13.00
N THR A 161 -4.26 -11.47 -14.18
CA THR A 161 -3.01 -10.93 -14.71
C THR A 161 -2.76 -9.56 -14.07
N LEU A 162 -1.62 -9.43 -13.42
CA LEU A 162 -1.14 -8.20 -12.79
C LEU A 162 -0.08 -7.57 -13.68
N ARG A 163 -0.29 -6.34 -14.07
CA ARG A 163 0.70 -5.52 -14.76
C ARG A 163 1.34 -4.57 -13.76
N ALA A 164 2.64 -4.68 -13.56
CA ALA A 164 3.43 -3.83 -12.68
C ALA A 164 4.28 -2.87 -13.50
N LEU A 165 4.12 -1.57 -13.27
CA LEU A 165 4.87 -0.50 -13.91
C LEU A 165 5.65 0.30 -12.87
N THR A 166 6.96 0.39 -13.02
CA THR A 166 7.79 1.28 -12.18
C THR A 166 7.62 2.73 -12.64
N VAL A 167 6.83 3.50 -11.91
CA VAL A 167 6.60 4.92 -12.19
C VAL A 167 7.78 5.77 -11.75
N LYS A 168 8.42 5.35 -10.66
CA LYS A 168 9.62 5.98 -10.12
C LYS A 168 10.58 4.92 -9.62
N ASN A 169 11.85 5.10 -9.91
CA ASN A 169 12.91 4.26 -9.40
C ASN A 169 14.19 5.10 -9.24
N ARG A 170 14.87 5.00 -8.08
CA ARG A 170 16.13 5.70 -7.82
C ARG A 170 17.36 4.86 -8.14
N PHE A 171 17.19 3.58 -8.41
CA PHE A 171 18.30 2.62 -8.57
C PHE A 171 18.50 2.22 -10.03
N VAL A 172 17.42 2.19 -10.81
CA VAL A 172 17.41 1.83 -12.23
C VAL A 172 16.48 2.78 -12.98
N PRO A 173 16.54 2.83 -14.33
CA PRO A 173 15.62 3.66 -15.12
C PRO A 173 14.15 3.37 -14.77
N PRO A 174 13.28 4.39 -14.68
CA PRO A 174 11.85 4.20 -14.47
C PRO A 174 11.17 3.64 -15.74
N PHE A 175 9.87 3.36 -15.61
CA PHE A 175 9.00 2.82 -16.68
C PHE A 175 9.36 1.41 -17.15
N LEU A 176 10.04 0.64 -16.32
CA LEU A 176 10.14 -0.79 -16.50
C LEU A 176 8.80 -1.44 -16.16
N GLU A 177 8.42 -2.41 -16.96
CA GLU A 177 7.13 -3.09 -16.86
C GLU A 177 7.31 -4.59 -16.83
N CYS A 178 6.50 -5.28 -16.04
CA CYS A 178 6.36 -6.72 -16.10
C CYS A 178 4.91 -7.14 -15.88
N GLU A 179 4.56 -8.29 -16.39
CA GLU A 179 3.31 -8.98 -16.11
C GLU A 179 3.57 -10.18 -15.22
N MET A 180 2.65 -10.42 -14.29
CA MET A 180 2.67 -11.52 -13.35
C MET A 180 1.28 -12.15 -13.32
N TYR A 181 1.20 -13.45 -13.13
CA TYR A 181 -0.08 -14.12 -12.95
C TYR A 181 -0.34 -14.39 -11.47
N LEU A 182 -1.46 -13.91 -10.95
CA LEU A 182 -1.93 -14.23 -9.61
C LEU A 182 -3.00 -15.31 -9.70
N ASN A 183 -2.64 -16.53 -9.34
CA ASN A 183 -3.59 -17.62 -9.17
C ASN A 183 -4.25 -17.49 -7.79
N PHE A 184 -5.59 -17.50 -7.74
CA PHE A 184 -6.32 -17.32 -6.48
C PHE A 184 -6.19 -18.49 -5.51
N LYS A 185 -5.70 -19.66 -5.96
CA LYS A 185 -5.45 -20.82 -5.12
C LYS A 185 -4.00 -20.94 -4.67
N THR A 186 -3.04 -20.66 -5.57
CA THR A 186 -1.61 -20.93 -5.34
C THR A 186 -0.78 -19.67 -5.08
N GLY A 187 -1.29 -18.49 -5.43
CA GLY A 187 -0.59 -17.23 -5.26
C GLY A 187 0.02 -16.70 -6.56
N LEU A 188 1.10 -15.94 -6.44
CA LEU A 188 1.85 -15.38 -7.58
C LEU A 188 2.73 -16.46 -8.22
N ASP A 189 2.65 -16.53 -9.56
CA ASP A 189 3.51 -17.33 -10.44
C ASP A 189 4.44 -16.41 -11.25
#